data_37a1945de850bebac7645655ca5e685c
#
_entry.id   37a1945de850bebac7645655ca5e685c
#
_cell.length_a   1.000
_cell.length_b   1.000
_cell.length_c   1.000
_cell.angle_alpha   90.00
_cell.angle_beta   90.00
_cell.angle_gamma   90.00
#
_symmetry.space_group_name_H-M   'P 1'
#
loop_
_entity.id
_entity.type
_entity.pdbx_description
1 polymer ?
#
loop_
_entity_poly.entity_id
_entity_poly.type
_entity_poly.pdbx_seq_one_letter_code
_entity_poly.pdbx_strand_id
1 'polypeptide(L)'
;MNERFFASTNGFRLGLDWSKPAESIDMQSLTQAINCEYSPTDGALQTVPGVKIIYTGTADIESLYYDNYRKQFYFSCGRDLYKTADWVTVTPLGTLTGNSTPKYHAFNHDILIASGGKLQAVSGAGVLSTVDESPTCEFVSSHSGSVIVASIYGHRITWSAVGDYRSWTPDSNNSASAQYVEVGYKDPGCIIAIDFLSKAIIVYKEYGRAYQVVGNPHEKTLAVYPLSETALCCGSSISIDDRSYYLGDAGLMSFVPTNTYANIQPFEVGLNINAQLTTITSEQARMWHVPGRKQLWIKPGRNQDIFIYHYLPRYEDGRGVFTSRSFVHDLHDVLTVGKDVYIAYGNKIGVLDAGIDTDDGEQITTSIISGNRLAQRLFLLLFSYNFVSSNRIEGYGSITISDKRAKLVTFKAAGTKLYYANEKLINATGRLNSNEYTKVNKIGGGANRHLQIKIFVANGAIALRQFDYTYEEV
;
A
#
# COMPACT_ATOMS: atom_id res chain seq x y z
N MET A 1 -10.75 49.08 -3.37
CA MET A 1 -9.95 48.59 -2.23
C MET A 1 -9.69 47.14 -2.51
N ASN A 2 -8.43 46.74 -2.75
CA ASN A 2 -8.12 45.35 -3.04
C ASN A 2 -8.32 44.55 -1.75
N GLU A 3 -9.09 43.48 -1.82
CA GLU A 3 -9.28 42.61 -0.66
C GLU A 3 -8.07 41.70 -0.50
N ARG A 4 -7.59 41.58 0.74
CA ARG A 4 -6.51 40.68 1.11
C ARG A 4 -7.11 39.40 1.67
N PHE A 5 -6.66 38.27 1.11
CA PHE A 5 -7.08 36.96 1.52
C PHE A 5 -5.92 36.22 2.17
N PHE A 6 -6.22 35.52 3.25
CA PHE A 6 -5.31 34.56 3.89
C PHE A 6 -5.84 33.15 3.63
N ALA A 7 -4.96 32.26 3.23
CA ALA A 7 -5.31 30.85 3.05
C ALA A 7 -4.21 29.95 3.60
N SER A 8 -4.63 28.80 4.13
CA SER A 8 -3.77 27.75 4.63
C SER A 8 -4.06 26.46 3.89
N THR A 9 -3.02 25.71 3.53
CA THR A 9 -3.18 24.38 2.93
C THR A 9 -3.29 23.28 3.98
N ASN A 10 -3.18 23.58 5.26
CA ASN A 10 -3.16 22.60 6.35
C ASN A 10 -2.23 21.39 6.05
N GLY A 11 -1.10 21.64 5.37
CA GLY A 11 -0.16 20.59 5.00
C GLY A 11 -0.65 19.64 3.88
N PHE A 12 -1.56 20.09 3.02
CA PHE A 12 -2.10 19.32 1.89
C PHE A 12 -2.80 18.02 2.29
N ARG A 13 -3.63 18.06 3.33
CA ARG A 13 -4.24 16.87 3.95
C ARG A 13 -5.27 16.14 3.10
N LEU A 14 -5.63 16.64 1.92
CA LEU A 14 -6.58 15.99 1.03
C LEU A 14 -5.92 15.02 0.03
N GLY A 15 -4.58 15.00 -0.06
CA GLY A 15 -3.85 14.07 -0.91
C GLY A 15 -4.09 14.26 -2.41
N LEU A 16 -3.79 13.24 -3.19
CA LEU A 16 -4.01 13.25 -4.65
C LEU A 16 -5.50 13.35 -4.99
N ASP A 17 -5.82 14.25 -5.91
CA ASP A 17 -7.14 14.39 -6.50
C ASP A 17 -7.05 14.60 -8.01
N TRP A 18 -7.45 13.58 -8.75
CA TRP A 18 -7.53 13.56 -10.21
C TRP A 18 -8.97 13.46 -10.72
N SER A 19 -9.94 13.62 -9.82
CA SER A 19 -11.37 13.56 -10.16
C SER A 19 -11.82 14.73 -11.04
N LYS A 20 -11.07 15.83 -11.01
CA LYS A 20 -11.36 17.08 -11.72
C LYS A 20 -10.07 17.71 -12.26
N PRO A 21 -10.16 18.65 -13.23
CA PRO A 21 -9.03 19.45 -13.65
C PRO A 21 -8.38 20.22 -12.48
N ALA A 22 -7.07 20.45 -12.57
CA ALA A 22 -6.28 21.08 -11.50
C ALA A 22 -6.84 22.41 -10.99
N GLU A 23 -7.56 23.13 -11.82
CA GLU A 23 -8.18 24.43 -11.53
C GLU A 23 -9.48 24.31 -10.72
N SER A 24 -10.03 23.11 -10.65
CA SER A 24 -11.33 22.82 -10.02
C SER A 24 -11.22 22.01 -8.72
N ILE A 25 -10.01 21.58 -8.37
CA ILE A 25 -9.76 20.88 -7.10
C ILE A 25 -9.40 21.88 -5.99
N ASP A 26 -9.58 21.43 -4.73
CA ASP A 26 -9.19 22.22 -3.57
C ASP A 26 -7.67 22.47 -3.55
N MET A 27 -7.24 23.63 -3.08
CA MET A 27 -5.81 23.95 -2.90
C MET A 27 -5.12 23.08 -1.84
N GLN A 28 -5.88 22.42 -0.99
CA GLN A 28 -5.36 21.42 -0.05
C GLN A 28 -5.19 20.03 -0.68
N SER A 29 -5.74 19.83 -1.90
CA SER A 29 -5.52 18.64 -2.72
C SER A 29 -4.27 18.77 -3.55
N LEU A 30 -3.73 17.65 -3.99
CA LEU A 30 -2.52 17.55 -4.77
C LEU A 30 -2.84 17.01 -6.17
N THR A 31 -2.26 17.63 -7.20
CA THR A 31 -2.22 17.07 -8.54
C THR A 31 -1.06 16.10 -8.72
N GLN A 32 -0.03 16.24 -7.88
CA GLN A 32 1.12 15.34 -7.84
C GLN A 32 1.63 15.17 -6.40
N ALA A 33 1.92 13.95 -6.03
CA ALA A 33 2.43 13.57 -4.69
C ALA A 33 3.35 12.35 -4.82
N ILE A 34 4.53 12.55 -5.41
CA ILE A 34 5.49 11.48 -5.70
C ILE A 34 6.53 11.38 -4.59
N ASN A 35 6.81 10.17 -4.12
CA ASN A 35 7.77 9.85 -3.07
C ASN A 35 7.51 10.62 -1.76
N CYS A 36 6.23 10.79 -1.45
CA CYS A 36 5.79 11.32 -0.17
C CYS A 36 4.68 10.46 0.44
N GLU A 37 4.48 10.59 1.72
CA GLU A 37 3.49 9.85 2.48
C GLU A 37 2.98 10.68 3.65
N TYR A 38 1.86 10.28 4.22
CA TYR A 38 1.37 10.89 5.45
C TYR A 38 1.87 10.13 6.68
N SER A 39 2.38 10.88 7.63
CA SER A 39 2.79 10.35 8.93
C SER A 39 1.59 9.68 9.63
N PRO A 40 1.74 8.43 10.10
CA PRO A 40 0.66 7.72 10.78
C PRO A 40 0.31 8.29 12.15
N THR A 41 1.14 9.22 12.66
CA THR A 41 1.02 9.79 14.00
C THR A 41 0.25 11.10 13.99
N ASP A 42 0.65 12.04 13.14
CA ASP A 42 0.10 13.40 13.11
C ASP A 42 -0.53 13.79 11.76
N GLY A 43 -0.45 12.92 10.77
CA GLY A 43 -0.99 13.15 9.44
C GLY A 43 -0.23 14.23 8.65
N ALA A 44 1.00 14.57 9.03
CA ALA A 44 1.83 15.48 8.27
C ALA A 44 2.33 14.81 6.98
N LEU A 45 2.34 15.55 5.87
CA LEU A 45 2.91 15.08 4.62
C LEU A 45 4.43 15.08 4.73
N GLN A 46 5.06 13.93 4.52
CA GLN A 46 6.51 13.75 4.66
C GLN A 46 7.10 13.00 3.48
N THR A 47 8.41 13.10 3.31
CA THR A 47 9.15 12.25 2.35
C THR A 47 9.10 10.80 2.78
N VAL A 48 9.12 9.88 1.79
CA VAL A 48 9.19 8.44 2.07
C VAL A 48 10.57 8.05 2.64
N PRO A 49 10.66 7.00 3.46
CA PRO A 49 11.95 6.45 3.89
C PRO A 49 12.71 5.82 2.71
N GLY A 50 14.02 5.80 2.80
CA GLY A 50 14.86 5.06 1.85
C GLY A 50 14.77 3.55 2.03
N VAL A 51 15.53 2.83 1.20
CA VAL A 51 15.59 1.37 1.19
C VAL A 51 17.02 0.92 1.47
N LYS A 52 17.19 0.19 2.56
CA LYS A 52 18.44 -0.49 2.89
C LYS A 52 18.39 -1.91 2.35
N ILE A 53 19.24 -2.23 1.37
CA ILE A 53 19.39 -3.60 0.87
C ILE A 53 20.00 -4.49 1.94
N ILE A 54 19.36 -5.65 2.18
CA ILE A 54 19.79 -6.64 3.15
C ILE A 54 20.11 -7.99 2.52
N TYR A 55 19.59 -8.27 1.32
CA TYR A 55 19.87 -9.50 0.58
C TYR A 55 19.76 -9.26 -0.93
N THR A 56 20.58 -9.98 -1.71
CA THR A 56 20.50 -10.01 -3.17
C THR A 56 20.48 -11.47 -3.62
N GLY A 57 19.45 -11.85 -4.33
CA GLY A 57 19.24 -13.19 -4.89
C GLY A 57 19.83 -13.36 -6.28
N THR A 58 19.77 -14.58 -6.79
CA THR A 58 20.22 -14.97 -8.15
C THR A 58 19.13 -14.79 -9.21
N ALA A 59 17.87 -14.67 -8.79
CA ALA A 59 16.69 -14.44 -9.62
C ALA A 59 15.73 -13.48 -8.87
N ASP A 60 14.65 -13.09 -9.53
CA ASP A 60 13.63 -12.24 -8.92
C ASP A 60 13.04 -12.88 -7.66
N ILE A 61 12.84 -12.07 -6.64
CA ILE A 61 12.26 -12.49 -5.36
C ILE A 61 10.77 -12.16 -5.40
N GLU A 62 9.93 -13.20 -5.48
CA GLU A 62 8.52 -13.08 -5.77
C GLU A 62 7.63 -12.98 -4.53
N SER A 63 8.13 -13.45 -3.38
CA SER A 63 7.33 -13.51 -2.17
C SER A 63 8.16 -13.48 -0.90
N LEU A 64 7.56 -12.93 0.16
CA LEU A 64 8.11 -12.84 1.51
C LEU A 64 7.09 -13.37 2.53
N TYR A 65 7.54 -14.13 3.48
CA TYR A 65 6.72 -14.57 4.61
C TYR A 65 7.55 -14.62 5.89
N TYR A 66 6.96 -14.27 7.02
CA TYR A 66 7.59 -14.37 8.35
C TYR A 66 6.80 -15.28 9.25
N ASP A 67 7.44 -16.35 9.70
CA ASP A 67 6.90 -17.22 10.74
C ASP A 67 7.20 -16.64 12.11
N ASN A 68 6.17 -16.08 12.72
CA ASN A 68 6.29 -15.46 14.03
C ASN A 68 6.60 -16.47 15.14
N TYR A 69 6.25 -17.75 14.97
CA TYR A 69 6.53 -18.82 15.95
C TYR A 69 8.01 -19.20 15.95
N ARG A 70 8.59 -19.46 14.74
CA ARG A 70 10.01 -19.83 14.59
C ARG A 70 10.96 -18.64 14.48
N LYS A 71 10.43 -17.42 14.34
CA LYS A 71 11.21 -16.19 14.08
C LYS A 71 12.09 -16.32 12.84
N GLN A 72 11.54 -16.88 11.77
CA GLN A 72 12.22 -17.12 10.51
C GLN A 72 11.48 -16.49 9.34
N PHE A 73 12.23 -15.98 8.40
CA PHE A 73 11.74 -15.53 7.11
C PHE A 73 11.78 -16.69 6.10
N TYR A 74 10.79 -16.72 5.25
CA TYR A 74 10.71 -17.59 4.08
C TYR A 74 10.49 -16.70 2.87
N PHE A 75 11.18 -17.01 1.77
CA PHE A 75 11.05 -16.25 0.55
C PHE A 75 11.32 -17.14 -0.66
N SER A 76 10.72 -16.78 -1.80
CA SER A 76 11.01 -17.43 -3.08
C SER A 76 11.95 -16.57 -3.90
N CYS A 77 12.96 -17.19 -4.51
CA CYS A 77 13.85 -16.59 -5.49
C CYS A 77 13.69 -17.39 -6.78
N GLY A 78 12.99 -16.83 -7.75
CA GLY A 78 12.39 -17.60 -8.83
C GLY A 78 11.46 -18.69 -8.27
N ARG A 79 11.72 -19.96 -8.64
CA ARG A 79 10.94 -21.10 -8.14
C ARG A 79 11.53 -21.77 -6.90
N ASP A 80 12.68 -21.35 -6.42
CA ASP A 80 13.30 -21.96 -5.25
C ASP A 80 12.90 -21.25 -3.97
N LEU A 81 12.57 -22.05 -2.97
CA LEU A 81 12.19 -21.59 -1.63
C LEU A 81 13.40 -21.58 -0.72
N TYR A 82 13.55 -20.51 0.02
CA TYR A 82 14.63 -20.30 0.99
C TYR A 82 14.08 -19.94 2.35
N LYS A 83 14.89 -20.14 3.39
CA LYS A 83 14.64 -19.63 4.75
C LYS A 83 15.87 -18.93 5.30
N THR A 84 15.65 -17.96 6.19
CA THR A 84 16.69 -17.26 6.95
C THR A 84 16.13 -16.69 8.24
N ALA A 85 16.99 -16.48 9.23
CA ALA A 85 16.64 -15.76 10.46
C ALA A 85 17.29 -14.36 10.51
N ASP A 86 18.41 -14.17 9.82
CA ASP A 86 19.33 -13.04 9.99
C ASP A 86 19.77 -12.37 8.68
N TRP A 87 19.28 -12.86 7.52
CA TRP A 87 19.65 -12.44 6.16
C TRP A 87 21.15 -12.64 5.81
N VAL A 88 21.91 -13.26 6.71
CA VAL A 88 23.32 -13.63 6.50
C VAL A 88 23.41 -15.10 6.11
N THR A 89 22.73 -15.95 6.90
CA THR A 89 22.66 -17.38 6.65
C THR A 89 21.36 -17.72 5.93
N VAL A 90 21.45 -17.99 4.64
CA VAL A 90 20.30 -18.36 3.80
C VAL A 90 20.36 -19.84 3.46
N THR A 91 19.31 -20.57 3.79
CA THR A 91 19.23 -22.04 3.60
C THR A 91 18.18 -22.35 2.52
N PRO A 92 18.55 -23.06 1.43
CA PRO A 92 17.59 -23.55 0.45
C PRO A 92 16.74 -24.68 1.06
N LEU A 93 15.44 -24.68 0.73
CA LEU A 93 14.49 -25.70 1.16
C LEU A 93 14.09 -26.64 0.02
N GLY A 94 14.08 -26.15 -1.21
CA GLY A 94 13.69 -26.91 -2.41
C GLY A 94 12.90 -26.07 -3.39
N THR A 95 12.37 -26.70 -4.43
CA THR A 95 11.68 -26.05 -5.53
C THR A 95 10.16 -26.10 -5.36
N LEU A 96 9.48 -25.04 -5.70
CA LEU A 96 8.02 -24.93 -5.67
C LEU A 96 7.39 -25.72 -6.81
N THR A 97 6.21 -26.30 -6.55
CA THR A 97 5.50 -27.17 -7.53
C THR A 97 4.81 -26.42 -8.65
N GLY A 98 4.47 -25.13 -8.42
CA GLY A 98 3.81 -24.26 -9.41
C GLY A 98 4.67 -23.07 -9.83
N ASN A 99 4.08 -22.20 -10.67
CA ASN A 99 4.72 -21.00 -11.21
C ASN A 99 4.03 -19.69 -10.78
N SER A 100 2.96 -19.79 -9.97
CA SER A 100 2.29 -18.61 -9.42
C SER A 100 3.05 -18.07 -8.23
N THR A 101 2.91 -16.76 -7.94
CA THR A 101 3.47 -16.14 -6.76
C THR A 101 3.02 -16.88 -5.50
N PRO A 102 3.94 -17.41 -4.69
CA PRO A 102 3.61 -18.22 -3.51
C PRO A 102 2.79 -17.44 -2.50
N LYS A 103 1.76 -18.09 -1.95
CA LYS A 103 1.01 -17.63 -0.79
C LYS A 103 1.23 -18.60 0.36
N TYR A 104 1.38 -18.05 1.56
CA TYR A 104 1.77 -18.79 2.75
C TYR A 104 0.67 -18.75 3.80
N HIS A 105 0.53 -19.86 4.51
CA HIS A 105 -0.38 -19.94 5.66
C HIS A 105 0.18 -20.87 6.73
N ALA A 106 0.20 -20.43 7.99
CA ALA A 106 0.61 -21.29 9.10
C ALA A 106 -0.56 -22.16 9.57
N PHE A 107 -0.35 -23.46 9.68
CA PHE A 107 -1.33 -24.40 10.18
C PHE A 107 -0.65 -25.53 10.97
N ASN A 108 -1.09 -25.77 12.21
CA ASN A 108 -0.55 -26.83 13.10
C ASN A 108 0.99 -26.86 13.15
N HIS A 109 1.63 -25.70 13.32
CA HIS A 109 3.09 -25.53 13.33
C HIS A 109 3.80 -25.80 11.98
N ASP A 110 3.11 -26.16 10.94
CA ASP A 110 3.65 -26.25 9.59
C ASP A 110 3.31 -24.99 8.78
N ILE A 111 4.12 -24.66 7.78
CA ILE A 111 3.87 -23.55 6.86
C ILE A 111 3.42 -24.15 5.55
N LEU A 112 2.19 -23.86 5.18
CA LEU A 112 1.58 -24.30 3.93
C LEU A 112 1.85 -23.27 2.83
N ILE A 113 2.10 -23.76 1.61
CA ILE A 113 2.50 -22.93 0.46
C ILE A 113 1.67 -23.33 -0.75
N ALA A 114 0.92 -22.37 -1.28
CA ALA A 114 0.18 -22.48 -2.53
C ALA A 114 0.89 -21.66 -3.62
N SER A 115 1.31 -22.30 -4.70
CA SER A 115 2.08 -21.69 -5.79
C SER A 115 1.56 -22.05 -7.19
N GLY A 116 0.31 -22.53 -7.30
CA GLY A 116 -0.28 -22.94 -8.58
C GLY A 116 -0.06 -24.42 -8.92
N GLY A 117 0.64 -25.14 -8.08
CA GLY A 117 0.77 -26.59 -8.12
C GLY A 117 0.04 -27.27 -6.97
N LYS A 118 0.45 -28.49 -6.64
CA LYS A 118 0.04 -29.16 -5.40
C LYS A 118 0.45 -28.33 -4.20
N LEU A 119 -0.36 -28.36 -3.13
CA LEU A 119 -0.01 -27.74 -1.86
C LEU A 119 1.32 -28.30 -1.35
N GLN A 120 2.21 -27.45 -0.90
CA GLN A 120 3.44 -27.83 -0.23
C GLN A 120 3.41 -27.42 1.24
N ALA A 121 4.20 -28.11 2.04
CA ALA A 121 4.32 -27.80 3.47
C ALA A 121 5.78 -27.81 3.91
N VAL A 122 6.18 -26.80 4.66
CA VAL A 122 7.43 -26.81 5.42
C VAL A 122 7.11 -27.27 6.82
N SER A 123 7.57 -28.48 7.16
CA SER A 123 7.33 -29.09 8.48
C SER A 123 8.01 -28.34 9.62
N GLY A 124 7.64 -28.65 10.87
CA GLY A 124 8.32 -28.16 12.06
C GLY A 124 9.84 -28.38 12.07
N ALA A 125 10.30 -29.44 11.42
CA ALA A 125 11.73 -29.74 11.23
C ALA A 125 12.39 -28.92 10.13
N GLY A 126 11.64 -28.10 9.38
CA GLY A 126 12.14 -27.28 8.30
C GLY A 126 12.35 -28.04 6.97
N VAL A 127 11.64 -29.13 6.77
CA VAL A 127 11.68 -29.93 5.54
C VAL A 127 10.48 -29.57 4.64
N LEU A 128 10.75 -29.22 3.39
CA LEU A 128 9.73 -28.98 2.37
C LEU A 128 9.22 -30.34 1.84
N SER A 129 7.91 -30.51 1.78
CA SER A 129 7.26 -31.69 1.21
C SER A 129 6.02 -31.29 0.42
N THR A 130 5.66 -32.09 -0.57
CA THR A 130 4.43 -31.92 -1.37
C THR A 130 3.30 -32.73 -0.72
N VAL A 131 2.10 -32.18 -0.70
CA VAL A 131 0.87 -32.85 -0.27
C VAL A 131 0.20 -33.46 -1.48
N ASP A 132 0.48 -34.72 -1.77
CA ASP A 132 0.12 -35.38 -3.03
C ASP A 132 -1.41 -35.46 -3.28
N GLU A 133 -2.21 -35.59 -2.23
CA GLU A 133 -3.67 -35.66 -2.32
C GLU A 133 -4.33 -34.27 -2.47
N SER A 134 -3.59 -33.18 -2.26
CA SER A 134 -4.18 -31.84 -2.35
C SER A 134 -4.62 -31.51 -3.79
N PRO A 135 -5.65 -30.69 -3.97
CA PRO A 135 -5.89 -30.01 -5.24
C PRO A 135 -4.71 -29.09 -5.62
N THR A 136 -4.60 -28.74 -6.89
CA THR A 136 -3.76 -27.60 -7.31
C THR A 136 -4.34 -26.31 -6.77
N CYS A 137 -3.50 -25.38 -6.31
CA CYS A 137 -3.98 -24.19 -5.63
C CYS A 137 -3.02 -23.00 -5.74
N GLU A 138 -3.59 -21.82 -5.87
CA GLU A 138 -2.95 -20.52 -5.74
C GLU A 138 -3.34 -19.81 -4.44
N PHE A 139 -4.42 -20.26 -3.79
CA PHE A 139 -4.91 -19.70 -2.53
C PHE A 139 -4.85 -20.76 -1.43
N VAL A 140 -4.38 -20.35 -0.27
CA VAL A 140 -4.37 -21.16 0.94
C VAL A 140 -4.72 -20.33 2.17
N SER A 141 -5.57 -20.86 3.01
CA SER A 141 -5.96 -20.27 4.31
C SER A 141 -6.47 -21.37 5.24
N SER A 142 -7.06 -21.01 6.38
CA SER A 142 -7.76 -21.93 7.26
C SER A 142 -9.11 -21.39 7.70
N HIS A 143 -10.07 -22.27 7.84
CA HIS A 143 -11.41 -21.94 8.33
C HIS A 143 -12.01 -23.18 9.00
N SER A 144 -12.67 -22.99 10.13
CA SER A 144 -13.37 -24.09 10.84
C SER A 144 -12.50 -25.30 11.14
N GLY A 145 -11.23 -25.09 11.47
CA GLY A 145 -10.28 -26.15 11.82
C GLY A 145 -9.70 -26.92 10.62
N SER A 146 -10.02 -26.53 9.40
CA SER A 146 -9.52 -27.13 8.15
C SER A 146 -8.72 -26.14 7.33
N VAL A 147 -7.83 -26.64 6.48
CA VAL A 147 -7.14 -25.84 5.47
C VAL A 147 -8.07 -25.66 4.28
N ILE A 148 -8.13 -24.45 3.77
CA ILE A 148 -8.87 -24.09 2.56
C ILE A 148 -7.88 -23.87 1.43
N VAL A 149 -8.20 -24.43 0.26
CA VAL A 149 -7.46 -24.15 -0.98
C VAL A 149 -8.43 -23.84 -2.12
N ALA A 150 -7.96 -23.05 -3.07
CA ALA A 150 -8.66 -22.78 -4.32
C ALA A 150 -7.67 -22.49 -5.44
N SER A 151 -8.10 -22.73 -6.69
CA SER A 151 -7.32 -22.44 -7.90
C SER A 151 -7.97 -21.33 -8.70
N ILE A 152 -7.15 -20.44 -9.30
CA ILE A 152 -7.59 -19.43 -10.26
C ILE A 152 -8.13 -20.04 -11.58
N TYR A 153 -7.90 -21.32 -11.84
CA TYR A 153 -8.44 -22.02 -13.00
C TYR A 153 -9.68 -22.87 -12.67
N GLY A 154 -10.28 -22.64 -11.48
CA GLY A 154 -11.38 -23.44 -10.98
C GLY A 154 -12.59 -22.62 -10.54
N HIS A 155 -13.64 -23.36 -10.18
CA HIS A 155 -14.87 -22.80 -9.60
C HIS A 155 -15.09 -23.26 -8.16
N ARG A 156 -14.13 -24.02 -7.61
CA ARG A 156 -14.30 -24.76 -6.36
C ARG A 156 -13.38 -24.25 -5.27
N ILE A 157 -13.95 -24.14 -4.08
CA ILE A 157 -13.18 -24.02 -2.84
C ILE A 157 -13.23 -25.38 -2.16
N THR A 158 -12.09 -25.87 -1.70
CA THR A 158 -11.96 -27.18 -1.08
C THR A 158 -11.37 -27.03 0.32
N TRP A 159 -11.96 -27.71 1.29
CA TRP A 159 -11.48 -27.82 2.67
C TRP A 159 -10.85 -29.19 2.87
N SER A 160 -9.71 -29.24 3.54
CA SER A 160 -9.12 -30.51 4.03
C SER A 160 -9.98 -31.14 5.13
N ALA A 161 -9.67 -32.34 5.55
CA ALA A 161 -10.20 -32.88 6.79
C ALA A 161 -9.86 -31.99 7.97
N VAL A 162 -10.71 -32.01 9.01
CA VAL A 162 -10.51 -31.18 10.21
C VAL A 162 -9.21 -31.59 10.92
N GLY A 163 -8.35 -30.61 11.13
CA GLY A 163 -7.05 -30.80 11.80
C GLY A 163 -5.96 -31.47 10.95
N ASP A 164 -6.28 -31.94 9.74
CA ASP A 164 -5.32 -32.65 8.87
C ASP A 164 -5.30 -32.08 7.42
N TYR A 165 -4.30 -31.27 7.12
CA TYR A 165 -4.12 -30.70 5.79
C TYR A 165 -3.59 -31.69 4.73
N ARG A 166 -3.33 -32.95 5.10
CA ARG A 166 -2.89 -34.00 4.18
C ARG A 166 -4.06 -34.80 3.61
N SER A 167 -5.22 -34.79 4.28
CA SER A 167 -6.41 -35.57 3.87
C SER A 167 -7.40 -34.69 3.09
N TRP A 168 -7.59 -35.01 1.82
CA TRP A 168 -8.41 -34.25 0.86
C TRP A 168 -9.55 -35.07 0.23
N THR A 169 -9.75 -36.30 0.70
CA THR A 169 -10.81 -37.18 0.18
C THR A 169 -12.11 -36.99 0.97
N PRO A 170 -13.21 -36.58 0.31
CA PRO A 170 -14.53 -36.50 0.96
C PRO A 170 -15.05 -37.88 1.35
N ASP A 171 -15.64 -37.99 2.54
CA ASP A 171 -16.36 -39.16 3.02
C ASP A 171 -17.75 -38.73 3.53
N SER A 172 -18.81 -39.20 2.89
CA SER A 172 -20.19 -38.86 3.22
C SER A 172 -20.61 -39.31 4.63
N ASN A 173 -19.92 -40.31 5.20
CA ASN A 173 -20.20 -40.86 6.52
C ASN A 173 -19.39 -40.19 7.65
N ASN A 174 -18.42 -39.33 7.26
CA ASN A 174 -17.57 -38.61 8.20
C ASN A 174 -17.65 -37.10 7.96
N SER A 175 -18.36 -36.38 8.80
CA SER A 175 -18.49 -34.93 8.69
C SER A 175 -17.18 -34.16 8.83
N ALA A 176 -16.17 -34.75 9.49
CA ALA A 176 -14.84 -34.16 9.62
C ALA A 176 -13.91 -34.42 8.43
N SER A 177 -14.36 -35.20 7.42
CA SER A 177 -13.60 -35.42 6.18
C SER A 177 -13.54 -34.16 5.30
N ALA A 178 -12.73 -34.20 4.27
CA ALA A 178 -12.63 -33.11 3.29
C ALA A 178 -14.00 -32.74 2.71
N GLN A 179 -14.19 -31.45 2.45
CA GLN A 179 -15.42 -30.91 1.90
C GLN A 179 -15.10 -29.95 0.75
N TYR A 180 -16.09 -29.62 -0.08
CA TYR A 180 -15.94 -28.62 -1.11
C TYR A 180 -17.27 -27.90 -1.42
N VAL A 181 -17.15 -26.74 -2.03
CA VAL A 181 -18.30 -26.02 -2.60
C VAL A 181 -17.94 -25.45 -3.97
N GLU A 182 -18.87 -25.51 -4.88
CA GLU A 182 -18.77 -24.83 -6.18
C GLU A 182 -19.38 -23.43 -6.04
N VAL A 183 -18.57 -22.42 -6.35
CA VAL A 183 -18.98 -21.01 -6.23
C VAL A 183 -19.48 -20.54 -7.59
N GLY A 184 -20.72 -20.02 -7.63
CA GLY A 184 -21.36 -19.58 -8.87
C GLY A 184 -21.60 -20.75 -9.83
N TYR A 185 -22.39 -21.72 -9.40
CA TYR A 185 -22.77 -22.86 -10.23
C TYR A 185 -23.38 -22.41 -11.56
N LYS A 186 -22.83 -22.91 -12.69
CA LYS A 186 -23.15 -22.51 -14.07
C LYS A 186 -22.71 -21.11 -14.49
N ASP A 187 -22.06 -20.33 -13.66
CA ASP A 187 -21.50 -19.07 -14.09
C ASP A 187 -20.28 -19.28 -14.98
N PRO A 188 -20.16 -18.53 -16.05
CA PRO A 188 -18.90 -18.48 -16.78
C PRO A 188 -17.81 -17.85 -15.92
N GLY A 189 -16.57 -18.20 -16.20
CA GLY A 189 -15.40 -17.62 -15.56
C GLY A 189 -14.95 -18.33 -14.28
N CYS A 190 -13.65 -18.32 -14.08
CA CYS A 190 -12.97 -18.95 -12.96
C CYS A 190 -12.86 -18.03 -11.76
N ILE A 191 -12.44 -18.56 -10.62
CA ILE A 191 -12.04 -17.77 -9.45
C ILE A 191 -10.76 -17.04 -9.78
N ILE A 192 -10.71 -15.74 -9.50
CA ILE A 192 -9.54 -14.89 -9.74
C ILE A 192 -8.93 -14.33 -8.45
N ALA A 193 -9.74 -14.15 -7.40
CA ALA A 193 -9.27 -13.71 -6.10
C ALA A 193 -10.19 -14.21 -4.98
N ILE A 194 -9.64 -14.36 -3.78
CA ILE A 194 -10.38 -14.78 -2.58
C ILE A 194 -9.87 -14.00 -1.38
N ASP A 195 -10.81 -13.46 -0.61
CA ASP A 195 -10.54 -12.83 0.68
C ASP A 195 -11.25 -13.56 1.81
N PHE A 196 -10.57 -13.66 2.94
CA PHE A 196 -11.08 -14.29 4.14
C PHE A 196 -11.44 -13.22 5.17
N LEU A 197 -12.74 -13.06 5.43
CA LEU A 197 -13.29 -12.23 6.49
C LEU A 197 -13.64 -13.09 7.71
N SER A 198 -13.88 -12.47 8.85
CA SER A 198 -14.17 -13.19 10.11
C SER A 198 -15.38 -14.13 10.02
N LYS A 199 -16.39 -13.78 9.22
CA LYS A 199 -17.66 -14.51 9.09
C LYS A 199 -18.00 -14.94 7.68
N ALA A 200 -17.15 -14.65 6.70
CA ALA A 200 -17.44 -14.93 5.30
C ALA A 200 -16.14 -15.05 4.48
N ILE A 201 -16.23 -15.79 3.40
CA ILE A 201 -15.20 -15.81 2.36
C ILE A 201 -15.78 -15.05 1.17
N ILE A 202 -15.05 -14.06 0.70
CA ILE A 202 -15.41 -13.29 -0.50
C ILE A 202 -14.67 -13.90 -1.67
N VAL A 203 -15.38 -14.26 -2.71
CA VAL A 203 -14.84 -14.90 -3.91
C VAL A 203 -15.12 -14.01 -5.10
N TYR A 204 -14.08 -13.60 -5.78
CA TYR A 204 -14.17 -12.85 -7.03
C TYR A 204 -13.98 -13.81 -8.20
N LYS A 205 -14.85 -13.69 -9.20
CA LYS A 205 -14.76 -14.45 -10.43
C LYS A 205 -14.54 -13.54 -11.63
N GLU A 206 -14.04 -14.11 -12.70
CA GLU A 206 -14.01 -13.44 -14.00
C GLU A 206 -15.38 -12.86 -14.35
N TYR A 207 -15.41 -11.89 -15.24
CA TYR A 207 -16.63 -11.22 -15.71
C TYR A 207 -17.45 -10.48 -14.64
N GLY A 208 -16.78 -10.05 -13.54
CA GLY A 208 -17.37 -9.11 -12.59
C GLY A 208 -18.28 -9.71 -11.52
N ARG A 209 -18.30 -11.02 -11.38
CA ARG A 209 -19.13 -11.64 -10.36
C ARG A 209 -18.37 -11.80 -9.05
N ALA A 210 -19.03 -11.45 -7.95
CA ALA A 210 -18.52 -11.70 -6.61
C ALA A 210 -19.56 -12.46 -5.78
N TYR A 211 -19.07 -13.35 -4.95
CA TYR A 211 -19.87 -14.22 -4.08
C TYR A 211 -19.40 -14.13 -2.64
N GLN A 212 -20.35 -14.33 -1.74
CA GLN A 212 -20.10 -14.54 -0.33
C GLN A 212 -20.37 -16.00 0.02
N VAL A 213 -19.38 -16.65 0.62
CA VAL A 213 -19.49 -18.01 1.17
C VAL A 213 -19.50 -17.89 2.68
N VAL A 214 -20.54 -18.39 3.33
CA VAL A 214 -20.74 -18.34 4.79
C VAL A 214 -21.06 -19.71 5.34
N GLY A 215 -20.86 -19.90 6.64
CA GLY A 215 -21.16 -21.14 7.34
C GLY A 215 -19.96 -22.09 7.46
N ASN A 216 -20.22 -23.26 8.01
CA ASN A 216 -19.21 -24.29 8.25
C ASN A 216 -19.49 -25.53 7.37
N PRO A 217 -18.57 -25.96 6.51
CA PRO A 217 -18.75 -27.11 5.64
C PRO A 217 -18.98 -28.42 6.43
N HIS A 218 -18.34 -28.54 7.57
CA HIS A 218 -18.43 -29.74 8.42
C HIS A 218 -19.73 -29.85 9.22
N GLU A 219 -20.47 -28.73 9.36
CA GLU A 219 -21.78 -28.67 9.99
C GLU A 219 -22.92 -28.66 8.97
N LYS A 220 -22.61 -28.75 7.67
CA LYS A 220 -23.57 -28.69 6.57
C LYS A 220 -24.38 -27.37 6.54
N THR A 221 -23.82 -26.29 7.08
CA THR A 221 -24.42 -24.95 7.12
C THR A 221 -23.91 -24.04 6.00
N LEU A 222 -23.04 -24.55 5.12
CA LEU A 222 -22.40 -23.78 4.07
C LEU A 222 -23.43 -23.26 3.07
N ALA A 223 -23.37 -21.94 2.80
CA ALA A 223 -24.22 -21.28 1.83
C ALA A 223 -23.40 -20.31 0.97
N VAL A 224 -23.78 -20.18 -0.30
CA VAL A 224 -23.15 -19.29 -1.29
C VAL A 224 -24.21 -18.28 -1.73
N TYR A 225 -23.91 -17.00 -1.56
CA TYR A 225 -24.77 -15.89 -1.96
C TYR A 225 -24.07 -14.99 -2.97
N PRO A 226 -24.73 -14.55 -4.04
CA PRO A 226 -24.20 -13.53 -4.92
C PRO A 226 -24.11 -12.19 -4.18
N LEU A 227 -23.00 -11.49 -4.36
CA LEU A 227 -22.75 -10.15 -3.81
C LEU A 227 -22.86 -9.05 -4.86
N SER A 228 -22.27 -9.29 -6.03
CA SER A 228 -22.18 -8.31 -7.10
C SER A 228 -22.10 -9.01 -8.46
N GLU A 229 -22.64 -8.36 -9.48
CA GLU A 229 -22.47 -8.75 -10.88
C GLU A 229 -21.55 -7.80 -11.64
N THR A 230 -21.00 -6.79 -10.97
CA THR A 230 -20.17 -5.72 -11.57
C THR A 230 -18.85 -5.51 -10.83
N ALA A 231 -18.45 -6.42 -9.96
CA ALA A 231 -17.16 -6.36 -9.25
C ALA A 231 -16.04 -6.97 -10.10
N LEU A 232 -15.70 -6.32 -11.22
CA LEU A 232 -14.60 -6.72 -12.08
C LEU A 232 -13.27 -6.53 -11.32
N CYS A 233 -12.79 -7.59 -10.68
CA CYS A 233 -11.52 -7.63 -9.98
C CYS A 233 -10.41 -7.98 -10.95
N CYS A 234 -9.25 -7.31 -10.84
CA CYS A 234 -8.06 -7.60 -11.67
C CYS A 234 -7.15 -8.67 -11.04
N GLY A 235 -7.71 -9.60 -10.26
CA GLY A 235 -6.93 -10.65 -9.60
C GLY A 235 -6.20 -10.21 -8.34
N SER A 236 -6.41 -8.98 -7.87
CA SER A 236 -5.83 -8.45 -6.63
C SER A 236 -6.90 -8.02 -5.66
N SER A 237 -6.96 -8.71 -4.52
CA SER A 237 -7.80 -8.36 -3.38
C SER A 237 -7.05 -8.58 -2.07
N ILE A 238 -7.48 -7.90 -1.01
CA ILE A 238 -6.90 -8.02 0.33
C ILE A 238 -7.94 -7.70 1.41
N SER A 239 -7.96 -8.49 2.47
CA SER A 239 -8.81 -8.24 3.63
C SER A 239 -8.06 -7.43 4.70
N ILE A 240 -8.68 -6.35 5.18
CA ILE A 240 -8.15 -5.47 6.23
C ILE A 240 -9.32 -5.07 7.14
N ASP A 241 -9.19 -5.30 8.44
CA ASP A 241 -10.21 -4.94 9.42
C ASP A 241 -11.62 -5.42 9.04
N ASP A 242 -11.71 -6.68 8.62
CA ASP A 242 -12.96 -7.34 8.19
C ASP A 242 -13.64 -6.70 6.98
N ARG A 243 -12.88 -6.00 6.13
CA ARG A 243 -13.29 -5.47 4.84
C ARG A 243 -12.47 -6.10 3.74
N SER A 244 -13.09 -6.45 2.63
CA SER A 244 -12.37 -6.86 1.43
C SER A 244 -12.16 -5.66 0.52
N TYR A 245 -10.92 -5.33 0.24
CA TYR A 245 -10.53 -4.32 -0.75
C TYR A 245 -10.16 -5.05 -2.04
N TYR A 246 -10.61 -4.54 -3.17
CA TYR A 246 -10.24 -5.07 -4.47
C TYR A 246 -9.96 -3.95 -5.48
N LEU A 247 -9.07 -4.24 -6.40
CA LEU A 247 -8.74 -3.36 -7.51
C LEU A 247 -9.39 -3.91 -8.77
N GLY A 248 -10.13 -3.07 -9.46
CA GLY A 248 -10.90 -3.47 -10.64
C GLY A 248 -11.04 -2.35 -11.66
N ASP A 249 -11.93 -2.57 -12.63
CA ASP A 249 -12.26 -1.61 -13.68
C ASP A 249 -12.92 -0.31 -13.17
N ALA A 250 -13.51 -0.36 -11.98
CA ALA A 250 -14.03 0.82 -11.28
C ALA A 250 -12.98 1.48 -10.35
N GLY A 251 -11.72 1.02 -10.36
CA GLY A 251 -10.65 1.47 -9.49
C GLY A 251 -10.59 0.73 -8.16
N LEU A 252 -10.21 1.41 -7.08
CA LEU A 252 -10.13 0.83 -5.75
C LEU A 252 -11.51 0.84 -5.08
N MET A 253 -12.02 -0.34 -4.83
CA MET A 253 -13.32 -0.59 -4.22
C MET A 253 -13.17 -1.41 -2.94
N SER A 254 -14.17 -1.43 -2.10
CA SER A 254 -14.24 -2.36 -0.97
C SER A 254 -15.64 -2.92 -0.76
N PHE A 255 -15.71 -4.14 -0.24
CA PHE A 255 -16.90 -4.69 0.36
C PHE A 255 -16.89 -4.51 1.86
N VAL A 256 -17.91 -3.85 2.38
CA VAL A 256 -18.03 -3.52 3.80
C VAL A 256 -19.20 -4.29 4.38
N PRO A 257 -19.01 -5.10 5.43
CA PRO A 257 -20.11 -5.71 6.15
C PRO A 257 -21.03 -4.62 6.75
N THR A 258 -22.32 -4.68 6.46
CA THR A 258 -23.28 -3.82 7.14
C THR A 258 -23.74 -4.50 8.44
N ASN A 259 -24.04 -3.69 9.45
CA ASN A 259 -24.45 -4.18 10.79
C ASN A 259 -25.75 -5.00 10.81
N THR A 260 -26.46 -5.07 9.70
CA THR A 260 -27.77 -5.72 9.61
C THR A 260 -27.66 -6.96 8.71
N TYR A 261 -27.77 -8.15 9.27
CA TYR A 261 -27.90 -9.43 8.58
C TYR A 261 -26.78 -9.83 7.61
N ALA A 262 -25.53 -9.48 7.91
CA ALA A 262 -24.37 -9.80 7.08
C ALA A 262 -24.49 -9.31 5.61
N ASN A 263 -25.31 -8.32 5.34
CA ASN A 263 -25.32 -7.66 4.04
C ASN A 263 -23.99 -6.93 3.82
N ILE A 264 -23.33 -7.26 2.74
CA ILE A 264 -22.09 -6.62 2.31
C ILE A 264 -22.44 -5.65 1.19
N GLN A 265 -21.97 -4.41 1.30
CA GLN A 265 -22.21 -3.39 0.27
C GLN A 265 -20.90 -2.92 -0.35
N PRO A 266 -20.87 -2.63 -1.66
CA PRO A 266 -19.71 -2.03 -2.29
C PRO A 266 -19.56 -0.58 -1.83
N PHE A 267 -18.32 -0.17 -1.60
CA PHE A 267 -17.94 1.19 -1.24
C PHE A 267 -16.76 1.63 -2.11
N GLU A 268 -16.88 2.79 -2.75
CA GLU A 268 -15.85 3.37 -3.61
C GLU A 268 -14.80 4.07 -2.76
N VAL A 269 -13.64 3.45 -2.63
CA VAL A 269 -12.52 3.94 -1.80
C VAL A 269 -11.68 4.96 -2.56
N GLY A 270 -11.42 4.69 -3.83
CA GLY A 270 -10.48 5.44 -4.66
C GLY A 270 -11.08 6.59 -5.45
N LEU A 271 -12.26 7.13 -5.10
CA LEU A 271 -13.02 8.11 -5.88
C LEU A 271 -12.14 9.21 -6.52
N ASN A 272 -11.19 9.74 -5.76
CA ASN A 272 -10.37 10.87 -6.21
C ASN A 272 -9.30 10.49 -7.25
N ILE A 273 -8.95 9.21 -7.38
CA ILE A 273 -7.90 8.73 -8.31
C ILE A 273 -8.39 7.65 -9.27
N ASN A 274 -9.61 7.14 -9.10
CA ASN A 274 -10.12 6.00 -9.85
C ASN A 274 -10.08 6.22 -11.35
N ALA A 275 -10.39 7.42 -11.83
CA ALA A 275 -10.38 7.75 -13.26
C ALA A 275 -9.01 7.48 -13.93
N GLN A 276 -7.92 7.69 -13.20
CA GLN A 276 -6.57 7.39 -13.68
C GLN A 276 -6.16 5.95 -13.33
N LEU A 277 -6.49 5.50 -12.14
CA LEU A 277 -6.14 4.16 -11.66
C LEU A 277 -6.69 3.08 -12.59
N THR A 278 -7.93 3.23 -13.07
CA THR A 278 -8.57 2.30 -14.02
C THR A 278 -7.83 2.20 -15.35
N THR A 279 -7.20 3.28 -15.81
CA THR A 279 -6.47 3.29 -17.10
C THR A 279 -5.15 2.52 -17.06
N ILE A 280 -4.57 2.33 -15.87
CA ILE A 280 -3.25 1.70 -15.67
C ILE A 280 -3.33 0.35 -14.96
N THR A 281 -4.52 -0.03 -14.48
CA THR A 281 -4.72 -1.30 -13.79
C THR A 281 -4.67 -2.48 -14.77
N SER A 282 -3.97 -3.53 -14.39
CA SER A 282 -3.81 -4.76 -15.17
C SER A 282 -3.99 -6.01 -14.31
N GLU A 283 -4.02 -7.19 -14.93
CA GLU A 283 -4.05 -8.49 -14.24
C GLU A 283 -2.84 -8.74 -13.33
N GLN A 284 -1.78 -7.96 -13.48
CA GLN A 284 -0.58 -8.03 -12.64
C GLN A 284 -0.64 -7.08 -11.44
N ALA A 285 -1.81 -6.50 -11.19
CA ALA A 285 -2.03 -5.65 -10.02
C ALA A 285 -1.77 -6.41 -8.72
N ARG A 286 -1.21 -5.70 -7.73
CA ARG A 286 -0.93 -6.23 -6.39
C ARG A 286 -1.34 -5.21 -5.34
N MET A 287 -1.71 -5.71 -4.18
CA MET A 287 -1.99 -4.86 -3.01
C MET A 287 -1.34 -5.45 -1.75
N TRP A 288 -0.84 -4.57 -0.88
CA TRP A 288 -0.21 -4.96 0.38
C TRP A 288 -0.65 -4.05 1.51
N HIS A 289 -0.96 -4.66 2.64
CA HIS A 289 -1.26 -3.93 3.87
C HIS A 289 0.02 -3.66 4.67
N VAL A 290 0.24 -2.40 5.04
CA VAL A 290 1.37 -1.95 5.85
C VAL A 290 0.83 -1.36 7.16
N PRO A 291 0.45 -2.21 8.13
CA PRO A 291 -0.32 -1.80 9.31
C PRO A 291 0.43 -0.80 10.19
N GLY A 292 1.73 -0.96 10.39
CA GLY A 292 2.56 -0.05 11.19
C GLY A 292 2.60 1.37 10.64
N ARG A 293 2.35 1.56 9.36
CA ARG A 293 2.27 2.86 8.69
C ARG A 293 0.83 3.30 8.42
N LYS A 294 -0.16 2.48 8.73
CA LYS A 294 -1.59 2.69 8.44
C LYS A 294 -1.83 2.95 6.94
N GLN A 295 -1.26 2.11 6.11
CA GLN A 295 -1.26 2.24 4.66
C GLN A 295 -1.73 0.95 3.98
N LEU A 296 -2.40 1.12 2.84
CA LEU A 296 -2.59 0.10 1.83
C LEU A 296 -1.79 0.52 0.59
N TRP A 297 -0.84 -0.29 0.18
CA TRP A 297 -0.05 -0.08 -1.01
C TRP A 297 -0.69 -0.78 -2.19
N ILE A 298 -0.80 -0.08 -3.31
CA ILE A 298 -1.49 -0.52 -4.51
C ILE A 298 -0.55 -0.36 -5.68
N LYS A 299 -0.18 -1.48 -6.29
CA LYS A 299 0.56 -1.54 -7.54
C LYS A 299 -0.42 -1.89 -8.65
N PRO A 300 -0.75 -0.98 -9.57
CA PRO A 300 -1.78 -1.25 -10.59
C PRO A 300 -1.31 -2.17 -11.71
N GLY A 301 -0.01 -2.34 -11.89
CA GLY A 301 0.57 -3.20 -12.93
C GLY A 301 2.08 -3.39 -12.77
N ARG A 302 2.69 -4.11 -13.69
CA ARG A 302 4.14 -4.32 -13.71
C ARG A 302 4.86 -3.02 -14.05
N ASN A 303 6.00 -2.77 -13.38
CA ASN A 303 6.81 -1.57 -13.57
C ASN A 303 6.02 -0.26 -13.43
N GLN A 304 4.99 -0.24 -12.59
CA GLN A 304 4.18 0.93 -12.29
C GLN A 304 4.51 1.49 -10.92
N ASP A 305 4.32 2.80 -10.76
CA ASP A 305 4.40 3.46 -9.47
C ASP A 305 3.37 2.88 -8.50
N ILE A 306 3.72 2.89 -7.22
CA ILE A 306 2.85 2.44 -6.14
C ILE A 306 1.97 3.61 -5.71
N PHE A 307 0.65 3.40 -5.67
CA PHE A 307 -0.25 4.30 -4.98
C PHE A 307 -0.36 3.88 -3.53
N ILE A 308 -0.25 4.85 -2.63
CA ILE A 308 -0.35 4.61 -1.20
C ILE A 308 -1.67 5.21 -0.72
N TYR A 309 -2.59 4.36 -0.31
CA TYR A 309 -3.81 4.77 0.39
C TYR A 309 -3.50 4.87 1.88
N HIS A 310 -3.68 6.05 2.45
CA HIS A 310 -3.47 6.34 3.86
C HIS A 310 -4.79 6.33 4.59
N TYR A 311 -4.87 5.63 5.72
CA TYR A 311 -6.05 5.65 6.58
C TYR A 311 -6.16 6.94 7.40
N LEU A 312 -5.10 7.73 7.47
CA LEU A 312 -5.03 9.07 8.05
C LEU A 312 -4.11 9.96 7.19
N PRO A 313 -4.48 11.21 6.89
CA PRO A 313 -5.75 11.88 7.23
C PRO A 313 -6.97 11.27 6.52
N ARG A 314 -8.16 11.72 6.88
CA ARG A 314 -9.41 11.23 6.30
C ARG A 314 -10.27 12.38 5.81
N TYR A 315 -11.05 12.12 4.76
CA TYR A 315 -12.17 12.96 4.36
C TYR A 315 -13.33 12.85 5.36
N GLU A 316 -14.30 13.77 5.28
CA GLU A 316 -15.49 13.77 6.14
C GLU A 316 -16.33 12.49 6.01
N ASP A 317 -16.34 11.88 4.82
CA ASP A 317 -17.02 10.61 4.53
C ASP A 317 -16.25 9.36 5.02
N GLY A 318 -15.12 9.56 5.70
CA GLY A 318 -14.30 8.51 6.28
C GLY A 318 -13.29 7.87 5.34
N ARG A 319 -13.25 8.26 4.04
CA ARG A 319 -12.21 7.81 3.10
C ARG A 319 -10.85 8.37 3.50
N GLY A 320 -9.80 7.60 3.25
CA GLY A 320 -8.43 8.06 3.37
C GLY A 320 -7.97 8.84 2.15
N VAL A 321 -6.70 9.18 2.11
CA VAL A 321 -6.08 9.99 1.07
C VAL A 321 -4.98 9.23 0.35
N PHE A 322 -4.60 9.69 -0.84
CA PHE A 322 -3.62 9.02 -1.67
C PHE A 322 -2.35 9.85 -1.87
N THR A 323 -1.23 9.14 -1.94
CA THR A 323 0.05 9.61 -2.49
C THR A 323 0.61 8.54 -3.41
N SER A 324 1.78 8.77 -4.02
CA SER A 324 2.47 7.77 -4.82
C SER A 324 3.93 7.61 -4.42
N ARG A 325 4.48 6.45 -4.75
CA ARG A 325 5.89 6.13 -4.54
C ARG A 325 6.45 5.38 -5.74
N SER A 326 7.62 5.82 -6.20
CA SER A 326 8.43 5.11 -7.19
C SER A 326 9.52 4.32 -6.49
N PHE A 327 9.83 3.13 -7.00
CA PHE A 327 10.99 2.32 -6.62
C PHE A 327 11.93 2.14 -7.81
N VAL A 328 13.20 1.99 -7.55
CA VAL A 328 14.22 1.74 -8.60
C VAL A 328 13.99 0.41 -9.32
N HIS A 329 13.50 -0.59 -8.59
CA HIS A 329 13.16 -1.91 -9.15
C HIS A 329 11.67 -2.20 -9.01
N ASP A 330 11.18 -3.14 -9.82
CA ASP A 330 9.78 -3.57 -9.76
C ASP A 330 9.45 -4.23 -8.43
N LEU A 331 8.42 -3.75 -7.73
CA LEU A 331 8.01 -4.26 -6.42
C LEU A 331 7.19 -5.55 -6.60
N HIS A 332 7.62 -6.63 -5.98
CA HIS A 332 6.96 -7.93 -6.07
C HIS A 332 6.18 -8.28 -4.80
N ASP A 333 6.72 -7.96 -3.62
CA ASP A 333 6.06 -8.27 -2.36
C ASP A 333 6.44 -7.29 -1.23
N VAL A 334 5.56 -7.16 -0.24
CA VAL A 334 5.74 -6.31 0.94
C VAL A 334 5.32 -7.06 2.19
N LEU A 335 6.21 -7.13 3.15
CA LEU A 335 5.99 -7.81 4.42
C LEU A 335 6.27 -6.88 5.60
N THR A 336 5.34 -6.81 6.55
CA THR A 336 5.55 -6.06 7.80
C THR A 336 5.83 -7.02 8.95
N VAL A 337 6.94 -6.81 9.64
CA VAL A 337 7.31 -7.57 10.84
C VAL A 337 7.60 -6.60 11.98
N GLY A 338 6.72 -6.54 12.96
CA GLY A 338 6.77 -5.53 14.01
C GLY A 338 6.63 -4.11 13.46
N LYS A 339 7.67 -3.31 13.55
CA LYS A 339 7.73 -1.95 13.00
C LYS A 339 8.45 -1.88 11.64
N ASP A 340 9.14 -2.94 11.26
CA ASP A 340 9.99 -2.96 10.07
C ASP A 340 9.16 -3.42 8.86
N VAL A 341 9.39 -2.78 7.72
CA VAL A 341 8.74 -3.09 6.45
C VAL A 341 9.80 -3.63 5.50
N TYR A 342 9.68 -4.88 5.16
CA TYR A 342 10.51 -5.59 4.19
C TYR A 342 9.86 -5.53 2.83
N ILE A 343 10.66 -5.32 1.80
CA ILE A 343 10.20 -5.32 0.40
C ILE A 343 11.04 -6.29 -0.42
N ALA A 344 10.36 -7.02 -1.30
CA ALA A 344 10.99 -7.78 -2.38
C ALA A 344 10.80 -7.00 -3.67
N TYR A 345 11.89 -6.65 -4.35
CA TYR A 345 11.85 -5.86 -5.58
C TYR A 345 13.01 -6.23 -6.51
N GLY A 346 12.67 -6.65 -7.72
CA GLY A 346 13.63 -7.35 -8.59
C GLY A 346 14.23 -8.55 -7.85
N ASN A 347 15.54 -8.72 -7.92
CA ASN A 347 16.27 -9.78 -7.23
C ASN A 347 16.77 -9.41 -5.83
N LYS A 348 16.21 -8.36 -5.21
CA LYS A 348 16.68 -7.82 -3.94
C LYS A 348 15.61 -7.86 -2.85
N ILE A 349 16.06 -7.93 -1.60
CA ILE A 349 15.23 -7.66 -0.43
C ILE A 349 15.81 -6.45 0.28
N GLY A 350 14.93 -5.47 0.51
CA GLY A 350 15.25 -4.25 1.24
C GLY A 350 14.40 -4.09 2.50
N VAL A 351 14.85 -3.25 3.40
CA VAL A 351 14.09 -2.78 4.57
C VAL A 351 13.95 -1.27 4.46
N LEU A 352 12.73 -0.77 4.70
CA LEU A 352 12.51 0.67 4.76
C LEU A 352 13.23 1.27 5.96
N ASP A 353 14.11 2.21 5.70
CA ASP A 353 14.91 2.88 6.73
C ASP A 353 14.73 4.40 6.63
N ALA A 354 14.18 4.98 7.68
CA ALA A 354 13.98 6.42 7.76
C ALA A 354 15.30 7.21 7.90
N GLY A 355 16.41 6.56 8.22
CA GLY A 355 17.76 7.14 8.25
C GLY A 355 18.44 7.23 6.89
N ILE A 356 17.80 6.76 5.82
CA ILE A 356 18.32 6.69 4.45
C ILE A 356 17.36 7.44 3.53
N ASP A 357 17.89 8.18 2.58
CA ASP A 357 17.15 8.93 1.54
C ASP A 357 17.43 8.40 0.11
N THR A 358 17.99 7.21 0.03
CA THR A 358 18.31 6.52 -1.22
C THR A 358 17.56 5.20 -1.37
N ASP A 359 17.35 4.77 -2.60
CA ASP A 359 16.82 3.46 -2.97
C ASP A 359 17.86 2.76 -3.84
N ASP A 360 18.44 1.67 -3.35
CA ASP A 360 19.52 0.93 -4.01
C ASP A 360 20.68 1.82 -4.51
N GLY A 361 21.01 2.85 -3.73
CA GLY A 361 22.06 3.82 -4.05
C GLY A 361 21.61 5.01 -4.91
N GLU A 362 20.42 4.97 -5.48
CA GLU A 362 19.82 6.11 -6.20
C GLU A 362 19.11 7.08 -5.24
N GLN A 363 19.28 8.38 -5.48
CA GLN A 363 18.68 9.41 -4.65
C GLN A 363 17.17 9.47 -4.85
N ILE A 364 16.41 9.38 -3.76
CA ILE A 364 14.96 9.55 -3.81
C ILE A 364 14.63 11.04 -3.91
N THR A 365 13.98 11.42 -4.99
CA THR A 365 13.47 12.78 -5.17
C THR A 365 11.98 12.84 -4.87
N THR A 366 11.53 13.89 -4.19
CA THR A 366 10.10 14.09 -3.84
C THR A 366 9.52 15.26 -4.62
N SER A 367 8.34 15.08 -5.19
CA SER A 367 7.61 16.13 -5.90
C SER A 367 6.17 16.24 -5.40
N ILE A 368 5.81 17.44 -4.96
CA ILE A 368 4.49 17.77 -4.43
C ILE A 368 3.95 18.98 -5.21
N ILE A 369 2.80 18.84 -5.86
CA ILE A 369 2.17 19.91 -6.62
C ILE A 369 0.71 20.03 -6.18
N SER A 370 0.32 21.22 -5.72
CA SER A 370 -1.06 21.52 -5.29
C SER A 370 -2.04 21.63 -6.46
N GLY A 371 -3.32 21.72 -6.15
CA GLY A 371 -4.33 22.27 -7.05
C GLY A 371 -3.94 23.66 -7.53
N ASN A 372 -4.66 24.16 -8.50
CA ASN A 372 -4.38 25.43 -9.16
C ASN A 372 -5.57 26.38 -9.00
N ARG A 373 -5.37 27.52 -8.34
CA ARG A 373 -6.39 28.55 -8.23
C ARG A 373 -6.25 29.55 -9.39
N LEU A 374 -7.29 29.67 -10.18
CA LEU A 374 -7.37 30.67 -11.24
C LEU A 374 -7.97 31.98 -10.70
N ALA A 375 -7.41 33.11 -11.11
CA ALA A 375 -7.96 34.44 -10.86
C ALA A 375 -7.66 35.34 -12.04
N GLN A 376 -8.42 36.46 -12.20
CA GLN A 376 -8.15 37.43 -13.28
C GLN A 376 -6.79 38.11 -13.07
N ARG A 377 -6.51 38.49 -11.84
CA ARG A 377 -5.20 38.97 -11.37
C ARG A 377 -4.98 38.57 -9.93
N LEU A 378 -3.89 37.94 -9.63
CA LEU A 378 -3.54 37.45 -8.32
C LEU A 378 -2.15 37.96 -7.95
N PHE A 379 -2.07 38.70 -6.83
CA PHE A 379 -0.80 39.17 -6.28
C PHE A 379 -0.50 38.38 -5.00
N LEU A 380 0.49 37.50 -5.05
CA LEU A 380 0.97 36.83 -3.85
C LEU A 380 1.86 37.79 -3.05
N LEU A 381 1.45 38.06 -1.80
CA LEU A 381 2.15 38.99 -0.92
C LEU A 381 3.15 38.28 -0.02
N LEU A 382 2.70 37.25 0.66
CA LEU A 382 3.48 36.51 1.64
C LEU A 382 3.18 35.02 1.53
N PHE A 383 4.17 34.18 1.79
CA PHE A 383 3.94 32.79 2.11
C PHE A 383 4.82 32.36 3.30
N SER A 384 4.31 31.48 4.11
CA SER A 384 5.03 30.85 5.21
C SER A 384 4.87 29.34 5.13
N TYR A 385 5.88 28.63 5.58
CA TYR A 385 5.85 27.18 5.64
C TYR A 385 6.48 26.69 6.93
N ASN A 386 5.97 25.59 7.43
CA ASN A 386 6.50 24.90 8.59
C ASN A 386 6.96 23.50 8.16
N PHE A 387 8.27 23.28 8.14
CA PHE A 387 8.89 21.99 7.89
C PHE A 387 9.53 21.47 9.17
N VAL A 388 9.38 20.17 9.37
CA VAL A 388 10.14 19.44 10.39
C VAL A 388 11.11 18.52 9.65
N SER A 389 12.39 18.58 10.01
CA SER A 389 13.32 17.56 9.56
C SER A 389 12.97 16.24 10.25
N SER A 390 12.53 15.25 9.47
CA SER A 390 12.11 13.97 10.03
C SER A 390 13.29 13.12 10.50
N ASN A 391 14.49 13.36 9.98
CA ASN A 391 15.70 12.63 10.35
C ASN A 391 16.92 13.55 10.22
N ARG A 392 18.02 13.17 10.80
CA ARG A 392 19.29 13.94 10.84
C ARG A 392 19.97 14.15 9.48
N ILE A 393 19.25 13.97 8.37
CA ILE A 393 19.78 14.10 7.02
C ILE A 393 19.52 15.52 6.52
N GLU A 394 20.59 16.23 6.17
CA GLU A 394 20.48 17.53 5.50
C GLU A 394 19.92 17.34 4.08
N GLY A 395 18.98 18.18 3.69
CA GLY A 395 18.34 18.08 2.39
C GLY A 395 18.33 19.41 1.63
N TYR A 396 18.21 19.30 0.32
CA TYR A 396 18.08 20.43 -0.59
C TYR A 396 16.80 20.29 -1.40
N GLY A 397 16.17 21.41 -1.66
CA GLY A 397 14.96 21.43 -2.45
C GLY A 397 14.64 22.82 -2.98
N SER A 398 13.50 22.93 -3.64
CA SER A 398 12.98 24.18 -4.15
C SER A 398 11.48 24.31 -3.91
N ILE A 399 11.04 25.54 -3.69
CA ILE A 399 9.62 25.89 -3.65
C ILE A 399 9.38 26.87 -4.80
N THR A 400 8.46 26.50 -5.70
CA THR A 400 8.03 27.33 -6.83
C THR A 400 6.56 27.69 -6.64
N ILE A 401 6.22 28.93 -6.87
CA ILE A 401 4.84 29.41 -6.80
C ILE A 401 4.53 30.12 -8.12
N SER A 402 3.46 29.68 -8.79
CA SER A 402 2.95 30.29 -10.02
C SER A 402 4.04 30.46 -11.10
N ASP A 403 4.80 29.41 -11.37
CA ASP A 403 5.87 29.34 -12.40
C ASP A 403 6.98 30.40 -12.28
N LYS A 404 7.00 31.17 -11.21
CA LYS A 404 8.12 32.08 -10.91
C LYS A 404 9.31 31.28 -10.39
N ARG A 405 10.51 31.85 -10.57
CA ARG A 405 11.78 31.22 -10.20
C ARG A 405 11.68 30.50 -8.88
N ALA A 406 12.02 29.22 -8.92
CA ALA A 406 12.13 28.39 -7.74
C ALA A 406 13.03 29.03 -6.69
N LYS A 407 12.57 29.08 -5.44
CA LYS A 407 13.43 29.48 -4.32
C LYS A 407 14.12 28.25 -3.78
N LEU A 408 15.44 28.25 -3.83
CA LEU A 408 16.23 27.17 -3.22
C LEU A 408 16.06 27.21 -1.70
N VAL A 409 15.78 26.05 -1.12
CA VAL A 409 15.57 25.86 0.31
C VAL A 409 16.52 24.76 0.77
N THR A 410 17.26 25.04 1.84
CA THR A 410 18.08 24.04 2.51
C THR A 410 17.35 23.55 3.75
N PHE A 411 17.09 22.25 3.85
CA PHE A 411 16.50 21.61 5.00
C PHE A 411 17.63 21.10 5.89
N LYS A 412 17.79 21.68 7.10
CA LYS A 412 18.86 21.28 8.02
C LYS A 412 18.34 20.40 9.14
N ALA A 413 19.15 19.41 9.51
CA ALA A 413 18.88 18.56 10.64
C ALA A 413 18.97 19.32 11.98
N ALA A 414 18.20 18.90 12.99
CA ALA A 414 18.28 19.44 14.32
C ALA A 414 19.65 19.22 14.95
N GLY A 415 20.22 20.28 15.51
CA GLY A 415 21.52 20.28 16.21
C GLY A 415 22.68 20.87 15.43
N THR A 416 22.53 21.18 14.15
CA THR A 416 23.50 21.96 13.37
C THR A 416 23.15 23.44 13.40
N LYS A 417 24.16 24.32 13.47
CA LYS A 417 23.97 25.77 13.48
C LYS A 417 23.16 26.20 12.25
N LEU A 418 22.03 26.85 12.50
CA LEU A 418 21.18 27.44 11.45
C LEU A 418 21.97 28.53 10.72
N TYR A 419 22.30 28.31 9.47
CA TYR A 419 22.79 29.36 8.58
C TYR A 419 21.67 29.78 7.63
N TYR A 420 21.24 31.03 7.77
CA TYR A 420 20.54 31.69 6.66
C TYR A 420 21.54 31.99 5.54
N ALA A 421 21.13 31.85 4.31
CA ALA A 421 21.87 32.52 3.26
C ALA A 421 21.86 34.02 3.56
N ASN A 422 23.01 34.54 4.03
CA ASN A 422 23.37 35.93 4.35
C ASN A 422 22.98 36.52 5.72
N GLU A 423 22.40 35.78 6.68
CA GLU A 423 22.24 36.34 8.04
C GLU A 423 22.57 35.33 9.13
N LYS A 424 23.46 35.74 10.00
CA LYS A 424 23.93 34.99 11.17
C LYS A 424 22.88 35.12 12.28
N LEU A 425 22.13 34.08 12.59
CA LEU A 425 21.35 34.07 13.83
C LEU A 425 22.30 33.86 15.01
N ILE A 426 22.49 34.91 15.78
CA ILE A 426 23.24 34.91 17.02
C ILE A 426 22.52 34.04 18.03
N ASN A 427 23.25 33.11 18.66
CA ASN A 427 22.93 32.30 19.80
C ASN A 427 21.90 32.93 20.73
N ALA A 428 20.66 32.47 20.66
CA ALA A 428 19.84 32.42 21.85
C ALA A 428 20.14 31.07 22.52
N THR A 429 20.66 31.07 23.70
CA THR A 429 20.87 29.93 24.60
C THR A 429 19.54 29.30 25.05
N GLY A 430 18.59 29.15 24.14
CA GLY A 430 17.37 28.41 24.30
C GLY A 430 17.47 27.14 23.49
N ARG A 431 17.41 25.99 24.14
CA ARG A 431 17.21 24.72 23.49
C ARG A 431 15.89 24.78 22.71
N LEU A 432 15.95 25.01 21.40
CA LEU A 432 14.83 24.70 20.51
C LEU A 432 14.72 23.17 20.48
N ASN A 433 13.81 22.65 21.30
CA ASN A 433 13.48 21.24 21.37
C ASN A 433 12.60 20.79 20.21
N SER A 434 12.35 21.62 19.20
CA SER A 434 11.59 21.29 18.02
C SER A 434 12.46 21.45 16.78
N ASN A 435 12.50 20.40 15.97
CA ASN A 435 13.07 20.40 14.62
C ASN A 435 12.20 21.20 13.64
N GLU A 436 11.40 22.14 14.17
CA GLU A 436 10.48 22.94 13.39
C GLU A 436 11.16 24.15 12.79
N TYR A 437 10.96 24.34 11.50
CA TYR A 437 11.46 25.47 10.76
C TYR A 437 10.29 26.22 10.12
N THR A 438 10.01 27.41 10.60
CA THR A 438 9.00 28.31 10.02
C THR A 438 9.71 29.46 9.33
N LYS A 439 9.41 29.68 8.06
CA LYS A 439 9.93 30.79 7.28
C LYS A 439 8.83 31.60 6.63
N VAL A 440 8.87 32.91 6.84
CA VAL A 440 8.02 33.88 6.13
C VAL A 440 8.84 34.52 5.02
N ASN A 441 8.31 34.45 3.78
CA ASN A 441 8.96 35.04 2.63
C ASN A 441 8.04 36.09 1.98
N LYS A 442 8.61 37.27 1.70
CA LYS A 442 7.97 38.25 0.84
C LYS A 442 8.25 37.90 -0.61
N ILE A 443 7.23 37.83 -1.44
CA ILE A 443 7.37 37.67 -2.89
C ILE A 443 7.04 39.01 -3.53
N GLY A 444 8.00 39.57 -4.25
CA GLY A 444 7.79 40.82 -4.99
C GLY A 444 6.67 40.65 -6.04
N GLY A 445 5.71 41.53 -5.99
CA GLY A 445 4.47 41.44 -6.75
C GLY A 445 4.65 41.49 -8.28
N GLY A 446 4.14 40.48 -8.94
CA GLY A 446 3.74 40.50 -10.32
C GLY A 446 2.37 39.87 -10.41
N ALA A 447 1.51 40.39 -11.29
CA ALA A 447 0.20 39.79 -11.53
C ALA A 447 0.35 38.38 -12.10
N ASN A 448 -0.27 37.41 -11.45
CA ASN A 448 -0.39 36.04 -11.96
C ASN A 448 -1.85 35.75 -12.28
N ARG A 449 -2.08 34.86 -13.24
CA ARG A 449 -3.41 34.37 -13.57
C ARG A 449 -3.77 33.10 -12.82
N HIS A 450 -2.80 32.48 -12.18
CA HIS A 450 -2.99 31.24 -11.40
C HIS A 450 -2.05 31.20 -10.20
N LEU A 451 -2.46 30.46 -9.19
CA LEU A 451 -1.67 30.14 -8.00
C LEU A 451 -1.56 28.63 -7.87
N GLN A 452 -0.37 28.12 -8.03
CA GLN A 452 -0.03 26.71 -7.81
C GLN A 452 1.26 26.61 -7.01
N ILE A 453 1.31 25.73 -6.04
CA ILE A 453 2.46 25.51 -5.18
C ILE A 453 3.14 24.22 -5.64
N LYS A 454 4.43 24.30 -5.97
CA LYS A 454 5.28 23.16 -6.35
C LYS A 454 6.42 23.07 -5.34
N ILE A 455 6.53 21.95 -4.65
CA ILE A 455 7.61 21.65 -3.70
C ILE A 455 8.40 20.48 -4.26
N PHE A 456 9.68 20.68 -4.47
CA PHE A 456 10.60 19.65 -4.92
C PHE A 456 11.68 19.46 -3.85
N VAL A 457 11.90 18.22 -3.43
CA VAL A 457 12.96 17.82 -2.53
C VAL A 457 13.93 16.94 -3.29
N ALA A 458 15.15 17.43 -3.51
CA ALA A 458 16.17 16.73 -4.29
C ALA A 458 16.81 15.61 -3.46
N ASN A 459 16.96 15.82 -2.15
CA ASN A 459 17.47 14.83 -1.20
C ASN A 459 17.06 15.22 0.23
N GLY A 460 17.27 14.31 1.18
CA GLY A 460 16.95 14.49 2.60
C GLY A 460 15.51 14.18 2.95
N ALA A 461 15.20 14.26 4.23
CA ALA A 461 13.91 13.90 4.78
C ALA A 461 13.22 15.11 5.43
N ILE A 462 12.03 15.44 4.97
CA ILE A 462 11.21 16.54 5.49
C ILE A 462 9.80 16.05 5.83
N ALA A 463 9.17 16.75 6.78
CA ALA A 463 7.73 16.69 7.00
C ALA A 463 7.14 18.10 6.92
N LEU A 464 6.12 18.28 6.11
CA LEU A 464 5.41 19.53 5.91
C LEU A 464 4.16 19.53 6.79
N ARG A 465 4.12 20.42 7.79
CA ARG A 465 2.96 20.57 8.69
C ARG A 465 1.97 21.62 8.19
N GLN A 466 2.48 22.70 7.62
CA GLN A 466 1.65 23.83 7.25
C GLN A 466 2.29 24.64 6.12
N PHE A 467 1.46 25.16 5.23
CA PHE A 467 1.85 26.12 4.22
C PHE A 467 0.76 27.16 4.11
N ASP A 468 1.09 28.41 4.46
CA ASP A 468 0.17 29.53 4.45
C ASP A 468 0.58 30.56 3.42
N TYR A 469 -0.39 31.27 2.86
CA TYR A 469 -0.13 32.34 1.91
C TYR A 469 -1.17 33.44 2.03
N THR A 470 -0.73 34.67 1.73
CA THR A 470 -1.58 35.84 1.63
C THR A 470 -1.53 36.37 0.21
N TYR A 471 -2.69 36.66 -0.36
CA TYR A 471 -2.81 37.15 -1.72
C TYR A 471 -3.86 38.27 -1.81
N GLU A 472 -3.77 39.06 -2.89
CA GLU A 472 -4.79 40.04 -3.29
C GLU A 472 -5.36 39.59 -4.65
N GLU A 473 -6.68 39.59 -4.77
CA GLU A 473 -7.40 39.48 -6.04
C GLU A 473 -7.76 40.86 -6.55
N VAL A 474 -7.50 41.14 -7.84
CA VAL A 474 -7.79 42.41 -8.51
C VAL A 474 -8.57 42.14 -9.80
#